data_da6a77116f6c61d3f05941c9256a96f7
#
_entry.id   da6a77116f6c61d3f05941c9256a96f7
#
_cell.length_a   1.000
_cell.length_b   1.000
_cell.length_c   1.000
_cell.angle_alpha   90.00
_cell.angle_beta   90.00
_cell.angle_gamma   90.00
#
_symmetry.space_group_name_H-M   'P 1'
#
loop_
_entity.id
_entity.type
_entity.pdbx_description
1 polymer ?
#
loop_
_entity_poly.entity_id
_entity_poly.type
_entity_poly.pdbx_seq_one_letter_code
_entity_poly.pdbx_strand_id
1 'polypeptide(L)'
;MPADAQRGVLVVDDDERFAVTLAMALARRGYVTHVAHDAAAALATAQAKEPEAAVVDLKLGTDDGLALIEPLRRAHPRMRIVVLTGYASIATAVKAIKLGADDYLAKPVTAADVAAVLERGAREALPDDDSAESPEPMSTRRLEWEHIQRVLAEHDGNISATARILRMHRRTLQRKLAKRPSRS
;
A
#
# COMPACT_ATOMS: atom_id res chain seq x y z
N MET A 1 2.81 -3.59 -33.34
CA MET A 1 3.07 -3.56 -31.88
C MET A 1 2.29 -2.38 -31.34
N PRO A 2 1.23 -2.57 -30.53
CA PRO A 2 0.65 -1.45 -29.80
C PRO A 2 1.72 -0.93 -28.87
N ALA A 3 1.98 0.39 -28.94
CA ALA A 3 2.83 1.08 -28.00
C ALA A 3 2.30 0.74 -26.59
N ASP A 4 3.15 0.18 -25.73
CA ASP A 4 2.87 0.03 -24.31
C ASP A 4 2.41 1.39 -23.81
N ALA A 5 1.11 1.51 -23.54
CA ALA A 5 0.58 2.71 -22.91
C ALA A 5 1.32 2.87 -21.59
N GLN A 6 2.25 3.81 -21.53
CA GLN A 6 3.04 4.06 -20.32
C GLN A 6 2.07 4.45 -19.21
N ARG A 7 1.98 3.61 -18.18
CA ARG A 7 1.05 3.80 -17.06
C ARG A 7 1.41 5.02 -16.25
N GLY A 8 0.46 5.94 -16.10
CA GLY A 8 0.60 7.12 -15.26
C GLY A 8 0.54 6.75 -13.78
N VAL A 9 1.52 7.19 -13.00
CA VAL A 9 1.58 7.00 -11.54
C VAL A 9 1.78 8.34 -10.85
N LEU A 10 0.87 8.69 -9.94
CA LEU A 10 1.00 9.84 -9.06
C LEU A 10 1.67 9.40 -7.74
N VAL A 11 2.79 10.01 -7.39
CA VAL A 11 3.48 9.83 -6.10
C VAL A 11 3.16 11.01 -5.21
N VAL A 12 2.59 10.77 -4.04
CA VAL A 12 2.19 11.79 -3.06
C VAL A 12 2.93 11.56 -1.76
N ASP A 13 3.84 12.45 -1.41
CA ASP A 13 4.66 12.36 -0.19
C ASP A 13 5.21 13.76 0.14
N ASP A 14 5.17 14.18 1.41
CA ASP A 14 5.69 15.46 1.86
C ASP A 14 7.22 15.50 1.92
N ASP A 15 7.87 14.33 1.97
CA ASP A 15 9.32 14.23 1.74
C ASP A 15 9.62 14.32 0.23
N GLU A 16 9.95 15.54 -0.23
CA GLU A 16 10.28 15.82 -1.63
C GLU A 16 11.38 14.90 -2.17
N ARG A 17 12.39 14.59 -1.35
CA ARG A 17 13.53 13.75 -1.77
C ARG A 17 13.09 12.32 -2.00
N PHE A 18 12.29 11.80 -1.10
CA PHE A 18 11.74 10.45 -1.23
C PHE A 18 10.79 10.38 -2.44
N ALA A 19 9.85 11.33 -2.57
CA ALA A 19 8.89 11.38 -3.67
C ALA A 19 9.58 11.41 -5.05
N VAL A 20 10.55 12.31 -5.23
CA VAL A 20 11.30 12.43 -6.48
C VAL A 20 12.14 11.19 -6.76
N THR A 21 12.81 10.64 -5.73
CA THR A 21 13.63 9.43 -5.89
C THR A 21 12.78 8.23 -6.31
N LEU A 22 11.63 8.05 -5.66
CA LEU A 22 10.68 6.98 -6.00
C LEU A 22 10.12 7.17 -7.42
N ALA A 23 9.71 8.39 -7.76
CA ALA A 23 9.20 8.72 -9.10
C ALA A 23 10.24 8.44 -10.18
N MET A 24 11.48 8.87 -10.01
CA MET A 24 12.57 8.58 -10.94
C MET A 24 12.84 7.08 -11.08
N ALA A 25 12.79 6.32 -9.99
CA ALA A 25 13.01 4.89 -10.02
C ALA A 25 11.85 4.13 -10.70
N LEU A 26 10.61 4.61 -10.56
CA LEU A 26 9.44 4.10 -11.30
C LEU A 26 9.51 4.50 -12.80
N ALA A 27 9.95 5.70 -13.10
CA ALA A 27 10.14 6.14 -14.51
C ALA A 27 11.14 5.25 -15.25
N ARG A 28 12.23 4.83 -14.59
CA ARG A 28 13.18 3.86 -15.16
C ARG A 28 12.57 2.48 -15.44
N ARG A 29 11.43 2.19 -14.85
CA ARG A 29 10.65 0.96 -15.07
C ARG A 29 9.52 1.11 -16.09
N GLY A 30 9.46 2.27 -16.78
CA GLY A 30 8.50 2.53 -17.86
C GLY A 30 7.20 3.22 -17.42
N TYR A 31 7.11 3.71 -16.16
CA TYR A 31 5.96 4.51 -15.74
C TYR A 31 6.10 5.98 -16.10
N VAL A 32 4.98 6.63 -16.42
CA VAL A 32 4.91 8.10 -16.47
C VAL A 32 4.58 8.60 -15.06
N THR A 33 5.52 9.28 -14.41
CA THR A 33 5.39 9.65 -13.02
C THR A 33 5.06 11.12 -12.83
N HIS A 34 4.16 11.40 -11.91
CA HIS A 34 3.82 12.74 -11.42
C HIS A 34 4.07 12.78 -9.93
N VAL A 35 4.46 13.94 -9.39
CA VAL A 35 4.75 14.10 -7.96
C VAL A 35 3.88 15.21 -7.39
N ALA A 36 3.35 14.98 -6.19
CA ALA A 36 2.66 15.99 -5.39
C ALA A 36 3.12 15.89 -3.93
N HIS A 37 3.15 17.01 -3.22
CA HIS A 37 3.68 17.07 -1.85
C HIS A 37 2.62 17.36 -0.80
N ASP A 38 1.41 17.63 -1.24
CA ASP A 38 0.24 17.86 -0.38
C ASP A 38 -1.05 17.34 -1.04
N ALA A 39 -2.12 17.31 -0.27
CA ALA A 39 -3.40 16.79 -0.73
C ALA A 39 -4.02 17.62 -1.87
N ALA A 40 -3.87 18.95 -1.84
CA ALA A 40 -4.44 19.85 -2.86
C ALA A 40 -3.73 19.67 -4.20
N ALA A 41 -2.39 19.63 -4.19
CA ALA A 41 -1.57 19.37 -5.36
C ALA A 41 -1.84 17.97 -5.93
N ALA A 42 -2.04 16.96 -5.06
CA ALA A 42 -2.37 15.60 -5.47
C ALA A 42 -3.70 15.53 -6.23
N LEU A 43 -4.75 16.15 -5.72
CA LEU A 43 -6.06 16.19 -6.38
C LEU A 43 -6.02 16.96 -7.70
N ALA A 44 -5.33 18.12 -7.74
CA ALA A 44 -5.17 18.89 -8.96
C ALA A 44 -4.39 18.11 -10.03
N THR A 45 -3.33 17.42 -9.63
CA THR A 45 -2.52 16.59 -10.54
C THR A 45 -3.32 15.38 -11.03
N ALA A 46 -4.05 14.71 -10.16
CA ALA A 46 -4.90 13.59 -10.52
C ALA A 46 -5.95 14.01 -11.56
N GLN A 47 -6.60 15.15 -11.37
CA GLN A 47 -7.59 15.69 -12.31
C GLN A 47 -6.98 16.08 -13.66
N ALA A 48 -5.78 16.68 -13.66
CA ALA A 48 -5.14 17.17 -14.88
C ALA A 48 -4.44 16.08 -15.71
N LYS A 49 -3.93 15.03 -15.06
CA LYS A 49 -3.08 14.00 -15.66
C LYS A 49 -3.75 12.63 -15.76
N GLU A 50 -4.86 12.42 -15.04
CA GLU A 50 -5.63 11.18 -15.01
C GLU A 50 -4.74 9.93 -14.85
N PRO A 51 -3.88 9.87 -13.82
CA PRO A 51 -2.98 8.73 -13.64
C PRO A 51 -3.77 7.46 -13.34
N GLU A 52 -3.28 6.32 -13.82
CA GLU A 52 -3.88 5.02 -13.59
C GLU A 52 -3.69 4.53 -12.15
N ALA A 53 -2.66 5.05 -11.48
CA ALA A 53 -2.37 4.71 -10.09
C ALA A 53 -1.89 5.90 -9.28
N ALA A 54 -2.13 5.84 -7.96
CA ALA A 54 -1.57 6.76 -6.99
C ALA A 54 -0.88 5.99 -5.87
N VAL A 55 0.30 6.47 -5.49
CA VAL A 55 1.06 6.00 -4.33
C VAL A 55 1.05 7.13 -3.30
N VAL A 56 0.37 6.94 -2.18
CA VAL A 56 0.05 7.99 -1.22
C VAL A 56 0.69 7.70 0.14
N ASP A 57 1.56 8.59 0.64
CA ASP A 57 1.97 8.52 2.04
C ASP A 57 0.82 8.89 2.96
N LEU A 58 0.68 8.16 4.05
CA LEU A 58 -0.32 8.47 5.09
C LEU A 58 0.03 9.71 5.90
N LYS A 59 1.31 10.06 5.96
CA LYS A 59 1.78 11.26 6.64
C LYS A 59 2.16 12.31 5.59
N LEU A 60 1.31 13.30 5.40
CA LEU A 60 1.51 14.41 4.45
C LEU A 60 1.68 15.72 5.22
N GLY A 61 2.84 15.93 5.84
CA GLY A 61 3.09 17.12 6.65
C GLY A 61 2.07 17.28 7.78
N THR A 62 1.22 18.30 7.66
CA THR A 62 0.08 18.55 8.56
C THR A 62 -1.20 17.83 8.15
N ASP A 63 -1.26 17.31 6.92
CA ASP A 63 -2.44 16.67 6.36
C ASP A 63 -2.43 15.15 6.68
N ASP A 64 -3.63 14.59 6.80
CA ASP A 64 -3.82 13.14 6.93
C ASP A 64 -3.98 12.54 5.53
N GLY A 65 -2.99 11.79 5.07
CA GLY A 65 -3.05 11.09 3.78
C GLY A 65 -4.24 10.15 3.65
N LEU A 66 -4.79 9.65 4.77
CA LEU A 66 -6.04 8.88 4.77
C LEU A 66 -7.21 9.72 4.24
N ALA A 67 -7.26 11.02 4.57
CA ALA A 67 -8.32 11.91 4.12
C ALA A 67 -8.28 12.15 2.59
N LEU A 68 -7.14 11.90 1.93
CA LEU A 68 -6.98 12.03 0.49
C LEU A 68 -7.55 10.84 -0.29
N ILE A 69 -7.62 9.65 0.32
CA ILE A 69 -8.00 8.41 -0.37
C ILE A 69 -9.43 8.49 -0.92
N GLU A 70 -10.39 8.90 -0.09
CA GLU A 70 -11.79 8.96 -0.50
C GLU A 70 -12.06 9.98 -1.62
N PRO A 71 -11.52 11.22 -1.59
CA PRO A 71 -11.60 12.16 -2.71
C PRO A 71 -10.99 11.62 -4.01
N LEU A 72 -9.80 10.99 -3.94
CA LEU A 72 -9.18 10.38 -5.12
C LEU A 72 -10.05 9.25 -5.69
N ARG A 73 -10.54 8.36 -4.85
CA ARG A 73 -11.42 7.25 -5.27
C ARG A 73 -12.71 7.74 -5.89
N ARG A 74 -13.31 8.80 -5.32
CA ARG A 74 -14.55 9.38 -5.85
C ARG A 74 -14.34 10.05 -7.20
N ALA A 75 -13.23 10.77 -7.38
CA ALA A 75 -12.90 11.44 -8.63
C ALA A 75 -12.44 10.44 -9.71
N HIS A 76 -11.72 9.40 -9.31
CA HIS A 76 -11.13 8.40 -10.21
C HIS A 76 -11.44 6.98 -9.74
N PRO A 77 -12.66 6.45 -10.02
CA PRO A 77 -13.12 5.15 -9.52
C PRO A 77 -12.24 3.96 -9.91
N ARG A 78 -11.52 4.05 -11.02
CA ARG A 78 -10.65 2.99 -11.56
C ARG A 78 -9.17 3.17 -11.20
N MET A 79 -8.79 4.31 -10.60
CA MET A 79 -7.41 4.55 -10.19
C MET A 79 -6.99 3.53 -9.12
N ARG A 80 -5.85 2.90 -9.30
CA ARG A 80 -5.27 2.05 -8.26
C ARG A 80 -4.60 2.90 -7.19
N ILE A 81 -5.07 2.81 -5.96
CA ILE A 81 -4.55 3.60 -4.83
C ILE A 81 -3.76 2.67 -3.90
N VAL A 82 -2.45 2.88 -3.84
CA VAL A 82 -1.52 2.17 -2.94
C VAL A 82 -1.06 3.13 -1.86
N VAL A 83 -1.19 2.72 -0.61
CA VAL A 83 -0.83 3.56 0.54
C VAL A 83 0.53 3.19 1.09
N LEU A 84 1.40 4.18 1.32
CA LEU A 84 2.65 4.02 2.05
C LEU A 84 2.47 4.43 3.50
N THR A 85 3.11 3.71 4.41
CA THR A 85 3.05 4.04 5.85
C THR A 85 4.36 3.72 6.56
N GLY A 86 4.90 4.67 7.29
CA GLY A 86 6.05 4.46 8.18
C GLY A 86 5.68 3.75 9.49
N TYR A 87 4.40 3.75 9.84
CA TYR A 87 3.86 3.04 10.99
C TYR A 87 2.78 2.07 10.52
N ALA A 88 3.18 0.85 10.19
CA ALA A 88 2.27 -0.22 9.82
C ALA A 88 1.42 -0.67 11.02
N SER A 89 0.48 0.18 11.46
CA SER A 89 -0.59 -0.27 12.35
C SER A 89 -1.65 -0.96 11.48
N ILE A 90 -2.02 -2.17 11.86
CA ILE A 90 -3.11 -2.92 11.20
C ILE A 90 -4.37 -2.07 11.12
N ALA A 91 -4.66 -1.30 12.17
CA ALA A 91 -5.82 -0.43 12.22
C ALA A 91 -5.79 0.65 11.11
N THR A 92 -4.61 1.22 10.83
CA THR A 92 -4.43 2.24 9.79
C THR A 92 -4.57 1.64 8.39
N ALA A 93 -3.98 0.45 8.15
CA ALA A 93 -4.13 -0.27 6.90
C ALA A 93 -5.59 -0.63 6.61
N VAL A 94 -6.31 -1.19 7.61
CA VAL A 94 -7.74 -1.50 7.49
C VAL A 94 -8.57 -0.25 7.22
N LYS A 95 -8.25 0.89 7.86
CA LYS A 95 -8.94 2.14 7.62
C LYS A 95 -8.71 2.64 6.19
N ALA A 96 -7.47 2.57 5.68
CA ALA A 96 -7.14 2.95 4.31
C ALA A 96 -7.94 2.13 3.28
N ILE A 97 -7.98 0.81 3.43
CA ILE A 97 -8.77 -0.08 2.56
C ILE A 97 -10.26 0.26 2.61
N LYS A 98 -10.83 0.52 3.79
CA LYS A 98 -12.23 0.94 3.92
C LYS A 98 -12.55 2.27 3.24
N LEU A 99 -11.57 3.16 3.14
CA LEU A 99 -11.69 4.44 2.45
C LEU A 99 -11.49 4.32 0.93
N GLY A 100 -11.12 3.14 0.44
CA GLY A 100 -11.00 2.86 -1.00
C GLY A 100 -9.58 2.70 -1.51
N ALA A 101 -8.57 2.52 -0.63
CA ALA A 101 -7.26 2.06 -1.06
C ALA A 101 -7.31 0.60 -1.50
N ASP A 102 -6.55 0.26 -2.53
CA ASP A 102 -6.49 -1.11 -3.05
C ASP A 102 -5.42 -1.95 -2.35
N ASP A 103 -4.35 -1.30 -1.90
CA ASP A 103 -3.24 -1.99 -1.22
C ASP A 103 -2.48 -1.03 -0.30
N TYR A 104 -1.59 -1.58 0.53
CA TYR A 104 -0.70 -0.79 1.37
C TYR A 104 0.70 -1.39 1.43
N LEU A 105 1.72 -0.55 1.62
CA LEU A 105 3.11 -0.94 1.79
C LEU A 105 3.71 -0.23 3.01
N ALA A 106 4.46 -0.98 3.83
CA ALA A 106 5.19 -0.43 4.96
C ALA A 106 6.54 0.13 4.50
N LYS A 107 6.86 1.38 4.87
CA LYS A 107 8.21 1.93 4.71
C LYS A 107 9.21 1.21 5.66
N PRO A 108 10.44 0.92 5.26
CA PRO A 108 11.08 1.31 4.00
C PRO A 108 10.56 0.52 2.80
N VAL A 109 10.32 1.18 1.68
CA VAL A 109 9.80 0.62 0.45
C VAL A 109 10.71 0.99 -0.72
N THR A 110 10.89 0.05 -1.65
CA THR A 110 11.62 0.27 -2.89
C THR A 110 10.67 0.47 -4.07
N ALA A 111 11.19 1.04 -5.16
CA ALA A 111 10.41 1.14 -6.40
C ALA A 111 10.04 -0.25 -6.98
N ALA A 112 10.79 -1.30 -6.64
CA ALA A 112 10.46 -2.67 -7.02
C ALA A 112 9.23 -3.17 -6.28
N ASP A 113 9.11 -2.87 -4.98
CA ASP A 113 7.95 -3.26 -4.17
C ASP A 113 6.70 -2.55 -4.67
N VAL A 114 6.80 -1.25 -4.96
CA VAL A 114 5.69 -0.46 -5.52
C VAL A 114 5.28 -0.99 -6.88
N ALA A 115 6.23 -1.21 -7.80
CA ALA A 115 5.94 -1.75 -9.13
C ALA A 115 5.25 -3.12 -9.06
N ALA A 116 5.73 -4.02 -8.19
CA ALA A 116 5.13 -5.34 -8.00
C ALA A 116 3.68 -5.27 -7.54
N VAL A 117 3.34 -4.29 -6.69
CA VAL A 117 1.95 -4.05 -6.27
C VAL A 117 1.12 -3.48 -7.42
N LEU A 118 1.66 -2.50 -8.16
CA LEU A 118 0.96 -1.90 -9.30
C LEU A 118 0.68 -2.92 -10.42
N GLU A 119 1.60 -3.84 -10.67
CA GLU A 119 1.46 -4.89 -11.69
C GLU A 119 0.42 -5.95 -11.33
N ARG A 120 0.31 -6.33 -10.06
CA ARG A 120 -0.72 -7.28 -9.61
C ARG A 120 -2.13 -6.81 -9.95
N GLY A 121 -2.44 -5.54 -9.71
CA GLY A 121 -3.75 -4.98 -10.03
C GLY A 121 -4.03 -4.83 -11.52
N ALA A 122 -3.00 -4.77 -12.35
CA ALA A 122 -3.19 -4.75 -13.78
C ALA A 122 -3.58 -6.11 -14.36
N ARG A 123 -3.16 -7.21 -13.73
CA ARG A 123 -3.56 -8.57 -14.12
C ARG A 123 -5.00 -8.87 -13.73
N GLU A 124 -5.50 -8.30 -12.65
CA GLU A 124 -6.90 -8.44 -12.21
C GLU A 124 -7.88 -7.60 -13.05
N ALA A 125 -7.38 -6.59 -13.79
CA ALA A 125 -8.19 -5.73 -14.64
C ALA A 125 -8.38 -6.24 -16.08
N LEU A 126 -7.72 -7.34 -16.48
CA LEU A 126 -7.97 -7.99 -17.79
C LEU A 126 -9.07 -9.03 -17.62
N PRO A 127 -10.19 -8.93 -18.33
CA PRO A 127 -11.12 -10.02 -18.41
C PRO A 127 -10.51 -11.05 -19.36
N ASP A 128 -10.22 -12.23 -18.84
CA ASP A 128 -10.25 -13.51 -19.51
C ASP A 128 -9.13 -14.45 -19.07
N ASP A 129 -9.43 -15.45 -18.43
CA ASP A 129 -9.49 -16.84 -18.82
C ASP A 129 -9.87 -17.69 -17.61
N ASP A 130 -10.84 -18.54 -17.82
CA ASP A 130 -11.50 -19.42 -16.87
C ASP A 130 -10.50 -20.47 -16.34
N SER A 131 -9.56 -20.06 -15.46
CA SER A 131 -8.80 -20.95 -14.58
C SER A 131 -7.68 -20.21 -13.80
N ALA A 132 -8.05 -19.31 -12.91
CA ALA A 132 -7.13 -18.91 -11.83
C ALA A 132 -7.96 -18.67 -10.57
N GLU A 133 -7.71 -19.49 -9.59
CA GLU A 133 -8.17 -19.26 -8.22
C GLU A 133 -7.93 -17.80 -7.85
N SER A 134 -9.01 -17.05 -7.67
CA SER A 134 -8.97 -15.69 -7.15
C SER A 134 -8.14 -15.71 -5.86
N PRO A 135 -7.06 -14.92 -5.73
CA PRO A 135 -6.50 -14.69 -4.43
C PRO A 135 -7.54 -13.94 -3.63
N GLU A 136 -8.21 -14.64 -2.71
CA GLU A 136 -9.08 -14.00 -1.73
C GLU A 136 -8.37 -12.79 -1.15
N PRO A 137 -9.06 -11.64 -0.95
CA PRO A 137 -8.48 -10.49 -0.30
C PRO A 137 -7.82 -10.97 0.99
N MET A 138 -6.52 -10.71 1.15
CA MET A 138 -5.74 -11.21 2.30
C MET A 138 -6.53 -10.92 3.57
N SER A 139 -7.01 -11.99 4.21
CA SER A 139 -7.86 -11.84 5.37
C SER A 139 -7.09 -11.01 6.41
N THR A 140 -7.76 -10.10 7.10
CA THR A 140 -7.18 -9.29 8.19
C THR A 140 -6.39 -10.14 9.19
N ARG A 141 -6.75 -11.42 9.32
CA ARG A 141 -6.04 -12.42 10.12
C ARG A 141 -4.66 -12.77 9.57
N ARG A 142 -4.51 -12.86 8.26
CA ARG A 142 -3.24 -13.18 7.62
C ARG A 142 -2.27 -12.00 7.72
N LEU A 143 -2.74 -10.79 7.49
CA LEU A 143 -1.98 -9.56 7.66
C LEU A 143 -1.50 -9.38 9.11
N GLU A 144 -2.39 -9.61 10.07
CA GLU A 144 -2.06 -9.56 11.50
C GLU A 144 -1.00 -10.62 11.85
N TRP A 145 -1.15 -11.83 11.31
CA TRP A 145 -0.22 -12.93 11.57
C TRP A 145 1.17 -12.64 10.97
N GLU A 146 1.26 -12.15 9.73
CA GLU A 146 2.52 -11.78 9.07
C GLU A 146 3.21 -10.63 9.80
N HIS A 147 2.47 -9.63 10.27
CA HIS A 147 3.01 -8.56 11.09
C HIS A 147 3.58 -9.06 12.43
N ILE A 148 2.84 -9.94 13.12
CA ILE A 148 3.30 -10.57 14.35
C ILE A 148 4.60 -11.36 14.10
N GLN A 149 4.68 -12.14 13.01
CA GLN A 149 5.87 -12.91 12.66
C GLN A 149 7.07 -12.02 12.38
N ARG A 150 6.88 -10.90 11.67
CA ARG A 150 7.95 -9.95 11.39
C ARG A 150 8.51 -9.35 12.66
N VAL A 151 7.67 -8.78 13.53
CA VAL A 151 8.10 -8.19 14.80
C VAL A 151 8.74 -9.25 15.72
N LEU A 152 8.25 -10.48 15.69
CA LEU A 152 8.84 -11.59 16.45
C LEU A 152 10.24 -11.94 15.94
N ALA A 153 10.46 -11.94 14.62
CA ALA A 153 11.77 -12.17 14.02
C ALA A 153 12.75 -11.03 14.31
N GLU A 154 12.30 -9.78 14.25
CA GLU A 154 13.11 -8.60 14.61
C GLU A 154 13.57 -8.58 16.07
N HIS A 155 12.92 -9.37 16.92
CA HIS A 155 13.22 -9.50 18.35
C HIS A 155 13.64 -10.93 18.75
N ASP A 156 14.32 -11.63 17.84
CA ASP A 156 14.92 -12.95 18.08
C ASP A 156 13.95 -13.99 18.69
N GLY A 157 12.67 -13.89 18.34
CA GLY A 157 11.64 -14.79 18.85
C GLY A 157 11.18 -14.48 20.30
N ASN A 158 11.56 -13.35 20.86
CA ASN A 158 11.22 -12.95 22.23
C ASN A 158 9.76 -12.51 22.34
N ILE A 159 8.89 -13.45 22.71
CA ILE A 159 7.44 -13.24 22.84
C ILE A 159 7.10 -12.09 23.81
N SER A 160 7.87 -11.90 24.90
CA SER A 160 7.57 -10.84 25.88
C SER A 160 7.92 -9.46 25.34
N ALA A 161 9.04 -9.31 24.61
CA ALA A 161 9.43 -8.08 23.94
C ALA A 161 8.43 -7.75 22.82
N THR A 162 8.12 -8.72 21.97
CA THR A 162 7.15 -8.59 20.88
C THR A 162 5.77 -8.17 21.39
N ALA A 163 5.26 -8.78 22.46
CA ALA A 163 3.97 -8.42 23.03
C ALA A 163 3.93 -6.97 23.54
N ARG A 164 5.03 -6.51 24.15
CA ARG A 164 5.16 -5.13 24.63
C ARG A 164 5.12 -4.13 23.47
N ILE A 165 5.85 -4.41 22.40
CA ILE A 165 5.93 -3.57 21.20
C ILE A 165 4.57 -3.52 20.49
N LEU A 166 3.92 -4.65 20.33
CA LEU A 166 2.59 -4.76 19.73
C LEU A 166 1.46 -4.31 20.67
N ARG A 167 1.80 -3.78 21.85
CA ARG A 167 0.84 -3.32 22.89
C ARG A 167 -0.27 -4.33 23.19
N MET A 168 0.09 -5.61 23.22
CA MET A 168 -0.84 -6.68 23.54
C MET A 168 -0.34 -7.54 24.70
N HIS A 169 -1.28 -8.22 25.39
CA HIS A 169 -0.89 -9.13 26.45
C HIS A 169 -0.14 -10.35 25.88
N ARG A 170 0.90 -10.80 26.58
CA ARG A 170 1.69 -11.99 26.20
C ARG A 170 0.79 -13.21 25.88
N ARG A 171 -0.26 -13.43 26.67
CA ARG A 171 -1.24 -14.53 26.45
C ARG A 171 -1.99 -14.38 25.13
N THR A 172 -2.32 -13.15 24.75
CA THR A 172 -2.99 -12.85 23.48
C THR A 172 -2.07 -13.13 22.31
N LEU A 173 -0.80 -12.72 22.40
CA LEU A 173 0.21 -13.01 21.38
C LEU A 173 0.43 -14.51 21.22
N GLN A 174 0.60 -15.25 22.31
CA GLN A 174 0.76 -16.71 22.28
C GLN A 174 -0.43 -17.41 21.62
N ARG A 175 -1.66 -16.99 21.94
CA ARG A 175 -2.88 -17.53 21.30
C ARG A 175 -2.95 -17.23 19.81
N LYS A 176 -2.48 -16.05 19.37
CA LYS A 176 -2.42 -15.66 17.96
C LYS A 176 -1.34 -16.44 17.22
N LEU A 177 -0.18 -16.66 17.82
CA LEU A 177 0.91 -17.47 17.25
C LEU A 177 0.51 -18.96 17.12
N ALA A 178 -0.31 -19.48 18.05
CA ALA A 178 -0.79 -20.85 18.01
C ALA A 178 -1.86 -21.09 16.92
N LYS A 179 -2.56 -20.04 16.49
CA LYS A 179 -3.57 -20.12 15.42
C LYS A 179 -2.93 -19.70 14.07
N ARG A 180 -2.25 -20.67 13.44
CA ARG A 180 -1.78 -20.49 12.05
C ARG A 180 -3.01 -20.30 11.15
N PRO A 181 -3.08 -19.23 10.32
CA PRO A 181 -4.13 -19.15 9.31
C PRO A 181 -3.98 -20.32 8.35
N SER A 182 -5.08 -21.03 8.10
CA SER A 182 -5.10 -22.09 7.08
C SER A 182 -4.71 -21.51 5.73
N ARG A 183 -3.87 -22.23 4.99
CA ARG A 183 -3.73 -22.07 3.55
C ARG A 183 -5.04 -22.57 2.94
N SER A 184 -5.92 -21.68 2.59
CA SER A 184 -6.97 -21.91 1.59
C SER A 184 -6.61 -21.08 0.42
#